data_0a6c25a7b53b2af668335fb0aeac30b6
#
_entry.id   0a6c25a7b53b2af668335fb0aeac30b6
#
_cell.length_a   1.000
_cell.length_b   1.000
_cell.length_c   1.000
_cell.angle_alpha   90.00
_cell.angle_beta   90.00
_cell.angle_gamma   90.00
#
_symmetry.space_group_name_H-M   'P 1'
#
loop_
_entity.id
_entity.type
_entity.pdbx_description
1 polymer ?
#
loop_
_entity_poly.entity_id
_entity_poly.type
_entity_poly.pdbx_seq_one_letter_code
_entity_poly.pdbx_strand_id
1 'polypeptide(L)'
;QGIIMVALEMKLNINYEELVSKVLSIFSNSKKVKESNVEKEIIEFFKQRLVNVLSDKYSKDLISYEINLERNITELDYKLSVLAELSKTNEFDRMVNLLKRVKNIIKDEKISGIDVKESLFEKEEEKKLMDFIKKFEDSKEKSFDNKTRELLHNSVVIDDFFDNVMINSENQEVKHNRLEMLSRLMKLIDSIVSI
;
A
#
# COMPACT_ATOMS: atom_id res chain seq x y z
N GLN A 1 20.78 15.85 -0.57
CA GLN A 1 21.14 14.76 0.32
C GLN A 1 21.18 15.25 1.78
N GLY A 2 21.84 16.36 2.12
CA GLY A 2 21.94 16.88 3.48
C GLY A 2 20.60 17.10 4.20
N ILE A 3 19.60 17.70 3.51
CA ILE A 3 18.26 17.91 4.09
C ILE A 3 17.60 16.58 4.47
N ILE A 4 17.73 15.55 3.61
CA ILE A 4 17.15 14.21 3.87
C ILE A 4 17.80 13.59 5.10
N MET A 5 19.12 13.63 5.21
CA MET A 5 19.86 13.08 6.35
C MET A 5 19.48 13.79 7.65
N VAL A 6 19.42 15.14 7.64
CA VAL A 6 18.98 15.91 8.81
C VAL A 6 17.53 15.59 9.19
N ALA A 7 16.62 15.46 8.21
CA ALA A 7 15.23 15.12 8.47
C ALA A 7 15.11 13.74 9.13
N LEU A 8 15.86 12.74 8.65
CA LEU A 8 15.86 11.38 9.22
C LEU A 8 16.46 11.36 10.64
N GLU A 9 17.61 12.00 10.84
CA GLU A 9 18.33 11.99 12.13
C GLU A 9 17.56 12.73 13.21
N MET A 10 17.01 13.89 12.88
CA MET A 10 16.23 14.73 13.81
C MET A 10 14.75 14.35 13.88
N LYS A 11 14.29 13.35 13.12
CA LYS A 11 12.90 12.91 13.02
C LYS A 11 11.95 14.06 12.69
N LEU A 12 12.33 14.90 11.72
CA LEU A 12 11.51 16.04 11.29
C LEU A 12 10.36 15.58 10.42
N ASN A 13 9.17 16.05 10.75
CA ASN A 13 7.96 15.80 9.95
C ASN A 13 7.98 16.68 8.68
N ILE A 14 8.66 16.21 7.64
CA ILE A 14 8.83 16.93 6.36
C ILE A 14 8.15 16.15 5.24
N ASN A 15 7.09 16.74 4.68
CA ASN A 15 6.53 16.34 3.40
C ASN A 15 7.38 16.97 2.28
N TYR A 16 8.08 16.15 1.50
CA TYR A 16 9.01 16.65 0.49
C TYR A 16 8.31 17.29 -0.71
N GLU A 17 7.09 16.89 -1.07
CA GLU A 17 6.31 17.53 -2.14
C GLU A 17 5.85 18.93 -1.73
N GLU A 18 5.33 19.08 -0.50
CA GLU A 18 4.98 20.40 0.04
C GLU A 18 6.19 21.32 0.18
N LEU A 19 7.34 20.77 0.58
CA LEU A 19 8.58 21.53 0.67
C LEU A 19 8.98 22.08 -0.69
N VAL A 20 8.97 21.24 -1.74
CA VAL A 20 9.29 21.65 -3.12
C VAL A 20 8.31 22.71 -3.59
N SER A 21 7.02 22.52 -3.40
CA SER A 21 5.97 23.46 -3.79
C SER A 21 6.14 24.84 -3.11
N LYS A 22 6.42 24.86 -1.79
CA LYS A 22 6.71 26.10 -1.04
C LYS A 22 7.96 26.81 -1.55
N VAL A 23 9.03 26.08 -1.81
CA VAL A 23 10.28 26.66 -2.35
C VAL A 23 10.01 27.28 -3.72
N LEU A 24 9.31 26.57 -4.61
CA LEU A 24 8.98 27.09 -5.95
C LEU A 24 8.08 28.32 -5.89
N SER A 25 7.13 28.39 -4.96
CA SER A 25 6.26 29.58 -4.80
C SER A 25 7.07 30.83 -4.44
N ILE A 26 8.12 30.70 -3.63
CA ILE A 26 9.03 31.80 -3.29
C ILE A 26 9.80 32.27 -4.53
N PHE A 27 10.28 31.32 -5.35
CA PHE A 27 11.04 31.65 -6.57
C PHE A 27 10.15 32.18 -7.71
N SER A 28 8.90 31.69 -7.84
CA SER A 28 7.96 32.15 -8.88
C SER A 28 7.58 33.63 -8.69
N ASN A 29 7.47 34.09 -7.43
CA ASN A 29 7.30 35.52 -7.12
C ASN A 29 8.46 36.38 -7.61
N SER A 30 9.63 35.81 -7.88
CA SER A 30 10.80 36.49 -8.44
C SER A 30 10.90 36.44 -9.96
N LYS A 31 9.87 36.06 -10.70
CA LYS A 31 9.77 35.96 -12.18
C LYS A 31 10.76 34.99 -12.88
N LYS A 32 11.39 34.07 -12.15
CA LYS A 32 12.46 33.22 -12.72
C LYS A 32 12.03 31.79 -13.07
N VAL A 33 10.85 31.33 -12.64
CA VAL A 33 10.38 29.96 -12.90
C VAL A 33 8.97 30.00 -13.49
N LYS A 34 8.83 29.66 -14.77
CA LYS A 34 7.57 29.67 -15.51
C LYS A 34 7.20 28.32 -16.16
N GLU A 35 7.91 27.23 -15.87
CA GLU A 35 7.68 25.96 -16.55
C GLU A 35 6.93 24.96 -15.65
N SER A 36 5.78 24.46 -16.16
CA SER A 36 4.90 23.53 -15.47
C SER A 36 5.53 22.15 -15.16
N ASN A 37 6.70 21.85 -15.71
CA ASN A 37 7.39 20.57 -15.51
C ASN A 37 8.48 20.63 -14.42
N VAL A 38 8.94 21.82 -14.03
CA VAL A 38 10.05 21.99 -13.08
C VAL A 38 9.74 21.36 -11.72
N GLU A 39 8.52 21.52 -11.24
CA GLU A 39 8.10 20.93 -9.96
C GLU A 39 8.21 19.41 -9.97
N LYS A 40 7.71 18.77 -11.02
CA LYS A 40 7.79 17.31 -11.18
C LYS A 40 9.23 16.81 -11.26
N GLU A 41 10.07 17.50 -12.01
CA GLU A 41 11.50 17.18 -12.16
C GLU A 41 12.23 17.28 -10.83
N ILE A 42 11.95 18.31 -10.02
CA ILE A 42 12.54 18.47 -8.69
C ILE A 42 12.05 17.38 -7.73
N ILE A 43 10.76 17.04 -7.75
CA ILE A 43 10.20 15.96 -6.94
C ILE A 43 10.87 14.62 -7.31
N GLU A 44 11.00 14.31 -8.60
CA GLU A 44 11.65 13.07 -9.04
C GLU A 44 13.14 13.03 -8.67
N PHE A 45 13.84 14.16 -8.82
CA PHE A 45 15.22 14.29 -8.35
C PHE A 45 15.32 14.07 -6.84
N PHE A 46 14.39 14.62 -6.06
CA PHE A 46 14.35 14.43 -4.61
C PHE A 46 14.11 12.96 -4.24
N LYS A 47 13.14 12.30 -4.90
CA LYS A 47 12.86 10.87 -4.72
C LYS A 47 14.09 10.00 -4.99
N GLN A 48 14.82 10.27 -6.08
CA GLN A 48 16.05 9.54 -6.39
C GLN A 48 17.10 9.67 -5.28
N ARG A 49 17.25 10.89 -4.69
CA ARG A 49 18.15 11.10 -3.57
C ARG A 49 17.70 10.41 -2.29
N LEU A 50 16.38 10.38 -2.06
CA LEU A 50 15.78 9.67 -0.94
C LEU A 50 15.99 8.15 -1.07
N VAL A 51 15.77 7.58 -2.26
CA VAL A 51 16.10 6.17 -2.55
C VAL A 51 17.56 5.87 -2.25
N ASN A 52 18.49 6.71 -2.71
CA ASN A 52 19.92 6.49 -2.48
C ASN A 52 20.27 6.46 -0.98
N VAL A 53 19.72 7.40 -0.19
CA VAL A 53 19.97 7.46 1.26
C VAL A 53 19.34 6.24 1.99
N LEU A 54 18.13 5.87 1.60
CA LEU A 54 17.41 4.76 2.25
C LEU A 54 17.95 3.38 1.83
N SER A 55 18.58 3.27 0.65
CA SER A 55 19.19 2.02 0.17
C SER A 55 20.38 1.54 1.01
N ASP A 56 20.93 2.39 1.86
CA ASP A 56 21.95 1.99 2.84
C ASP A 56 21.36 1.14 3.99
N LYS A 57 20.03 1.24 4.22
CA LYS A 57 19.32 0.57 5.30
C LYS A 57 18.33 -0.50 4.82
N TYR A 58 17.68 -0.27 3.68
CA TYR A 58 16.54 -1.06 3.21
C TYR A 58 16.75 -1.57 1.79
N SER A 59 16.09 -2.68 1.44
CA SER A 59 16.11 -3.18 0.06
C SER A 59 15.41 -2.21 -0.89
N LYS A 60 15.89 -2.15 -2.14
CA LYS A 60 15.30 -1.28 -3.17
C LYS A 60 13.85 -1.64 -3.47
N ASP A 61 13.50 -2.92 -3.36
CA ASP A 61 12.13 -3.39 -3.60
C ASP A 61 11.17 -2.78 -2.56
N LEU A 62 11.50 -2.85 -1.26
CA LEU A 62 10.68 -2.22 -0.21
C LEU A 62 10.56 -0.71 -0.40
N ILE A 63 11.66 -0.03 -0.75
CA ILE A 63 11.64 1.42 -1.00
C ILE A 63 10.72 1.73 -2.18
N SER A 64 10.79 0.95 -3.28
CA SER A 64 9.99 1.20 -4.48
C SER A 64 8.48 1.06 -4.24
N TYR A 65 8.08 0.21 -3.31
CA TYR A 65 6.67 0.06 -2.92
C TYR A 65 6.15 1.27 -2.15
N GLU A 66 6.89 1.76 -1.16
CA GLU A 66 6.41 2.78 -0.23
C GLU A 66 6.67 4.22 -0.68
N ILE A 67 7.72 4.49 -1.47
CA ILE A 67 8.13 5.86 -1.83
C ILE A 67 7.09 6.65 -2.63
N ASN A 68 6.18 5.97 -3.31
CA ASN A 68 5.10 6.61 -4.07
C ASN A 68 3.83 6.83 -3.24
N LEU A 69 3.73 6.20 -2.07
CA LEU A 69 2.59 6.32 -1.17
C LEU A 69 2.84 7.32 -0.04
N GLU A 70 4.06 7.30 0.50
CA GLU A 70 4.42 8.14 1.64
C GLU A 70 5.31 9.30 1.22
N ARG A 71 4.87 10.52 1.50
CA ARG A 71 5.57 11.77 1.16
C ARG A 71 6.31 12.37 2.34
N ASN A 72 6.02 11.90 3.55
CA ASN A 72 6.74 12.30 4.73
C ASN A 72 8.00 11.45 4.90
N ILE A 73 9.16 12.09 4.96
CA ILE A 73 10.47 11.40 5.00
C ILE A 73 10.59 10.50 6.23
N THR A 74 10.18 10.98 7.39
CA THR A 74 10.30 10.24 8.66
C THR A 74 9.30 9.10 8.74
N GLU A 75 8.08 9.32 8.25
CA GLU A 75 7.06 8.29 8.19
C GLU A 75 7.44 7.19 7.20
N LEU A 76 8.04 7.55 6.06
CA LEU A 76 8.59 6.58 5.11
C LEU A 76 9.67 5.70 5.75
N ASP A 77 10.65 6.30 6.47
CA ASP A 77 11.70 5.53 7.18
C ASP A 77 11.07 4.59 8.23
N TYR A 78 10.07 5.06 8.98
CA TYR A 78 9.34 4.24 9.94
C TYR A 78 8.64 3.05 9.27
N LYS A 79 7.87 3.27 8.21
CA LYS A 79 7.18 2.20 7.47
C LYS A 79 8.17 1.19 6.90
N LEU A 80 9.25 1.67 6.28
CA LEU A 80 10.30 0.81 5.76
C LEU A 80 10.99 -0.02 6.85
N SER A 81 11.17 0.53 8.05
CA SER A 81 11.74 -0.20 9.19
C SER A 81 10.85 -1.37 9.63
N VAL A 82 9.53 -1.15 9.68
CA VAL A 82 8.54 -2.19 9.99
C VAL A 82 8.54 -3.27 8.91
N LEU A 83 8.47 -2.88 7.64
CA LEU A 83 8.46 -3.83 6.52
C LEU A 83 9.76 -4.64 6.44
N ALA A 84 10.91 -4.01 6.69
CA ALA A 84 12.21 -4.69 6.69
C ALA A 84 12.36 -5.71 7.83
N GLU A 85 11.70 -5.48 8.97
CA GLU A 85 11.61 -6.47 10.04
C GLU A 85 10.72 -7.64 9.63
N LEU A 86 9.52 -7.35 9.15
CA LEU A 86 8.52 -8.35 8.78
C LEU A 86 8.93 -9.18 7.56
N SER A 87 9.66 -8.58 6.61
CA SER A 87 10.14 -9.27 5.40
C SER A 87 11.11 -10.44 5.66
N LYS A 88 11.55 -10.60 6.90
CA LYS A 88 12.37 -11.75 7.33
C LYS A 88 11.53 -12.96 7.73
N THR A 89 10.21 -12.84 7.70
CA THR A 89 9.29 -13.90 8.13
C THR A 89 8.66 -14.61 6.93
N ASN A 90 8.39 -15.91 7.08
CA ASN A 90 7.70 -16.69 6.05
C ASN A 90 6.27 -16.21 5.80
N GLU A 91 5.63 -15.64 6.83
CA GLU A 91 4.29 -15.07 6.73
C GLU A 91 4.26 -13.89 5.77
N PHE A 92 5.31 -13.08 5.72
CA PHE A 92 5.43 -11.97 4.80
C PHE A 92 5.51 -12.45 3.35
N ASP A 93 6.38 -13.42 3.05
CA ASP A 93 6.51 -14.00 1.71
C ASP A 93 5.19 -14.63 1.25
N ARG A 94 4.52 -15.35 2.14
CA ARG A 94 3.20 -15.91 1.89
C ARG A 94 2.18 -14.84 1.54
N MET A 95 2.11 -13.76 2.32
CA MET A 95 1.20 -12.65 2.08
C MET A 95 1.49 -11.97 0.73
N VAL A 96 2.75 -11.69 0.41
CA VAL A 96 3.15 -11.11 -0.88
C VAL A 96 2.66 -11.98 -2.06
N ASN A 97 2.80 -13.30 -1.95
CA ASN A 97 2.33 -14.23 -2.98
C ASN A 97 0.79 -14.23 -3.11
N LEU A 98 0.08 -14.18 -1.99
CA LEU A 98 -1.39 -14.07 -1.99
C LEU A 98 -1.85 -12.77 -2.67
N LEU A 99 -1.23 -11.65 -2.33
CA LEU A 99 -1.55 -10.34 -2.91
C LEU A 99 -1.29 -10.31 -4.42
N LYS A 100 -0.18 -10.87 -4.88
CA LYS A 100 0.09 -11.03 -6.31
C LYS A 100 -0.98 -11.88 -7.00
N ARG A 101 -1.46 -12.94 -6.34
CA ARG A 101 -2.57 -13.77 -6.84
C ARG A 101 -3.86 -12.98 -6.95
N VAL A 102 -4.26 -12.25 -5.91
CA VAL A 102 -5.44 -11.38 -5.93
C VAL A 102 -5.33 -10.36 -7.07
N LYS A 103 -4.21 -9.64 -7.14
CA LYS A 103 -3.94 -8.62 -8.17
C LYS A 103 -4.06 -9.18 -9.59
N ASN A 104 -3.50 -10.37 -9.83
CA ASN A 104 -3.60 -11.04 -11.14
C ASN A 104 -5.03 -11.45 -11.50
N ILE A 105 -5.84 -11.83 -10.51
CA ILE A 105 -7.24 -12.22 -10.75
C ILE A 105 -8.10 -11.01 -11.13
N ILE A 106 -7.90 -9.87 -10.45
CA ILE A 106 -8.78 -8.70 -10.61
C ILE A 106 -8.32 -7.70 -11.67
N LYS A 107 -7.08 -7.78 -12.18
CA LYS A 107 -6.43 -6.73 -13.02
C LYS A 107 -7.21 -6.36 -14.28
N ASP A 108 -7.87 -7.31 -14.92
CA ASP A 108 -8.58 -7.14 -16.18
C ASP A 108 -10.10 -7.03 -15.99
N GLU A 109 -10.54 -7.05 -14.73
CA GLU A 109 -11.96 -7.05 -14.38
C GLU A 109 -12.46 -5.62 -14.06
N LYS A 110 -13.64 -5.27 -14.58
CA LYS A 110 -14.28 -3.99 -14.28
C LYS A 110 -15.12 -4.11 -13.01
N ILE A 111 -14.47 -4.04 -11.87
CA ILE A 111 -15.07 -4.22 -10.55
C ILE A 111 -14.74 -3.03 -9.63
N SER A 112 -15.68 -2.73 -8.73
CA SER A 112 -15.59 -1.55 -7.85
C SER A 112 -15.12 -1.87 -6.43
N GLY A 113 -15.22 -3.15 -5.99
CA GLY A 113 -14.98 -3.57 -4.61
C GLY A 113 -16.02 -3.03 -3.60
N ILE A 114 -17.18 -2.57 -4.09
CA ILE A 114 -18.22 -1.94 -3.26
C ILE A 114 -19.45 -2.82 -3.13
N ASP A 115 -19.85 -3.51 -4.20
CA ASP A 115 -21.14 -4.20 -4.32
C ASP A 115 -21.08 -5.68 -3.87
N VAL A 116 -20.49 -5.96 -2.71
CA VAL A 116 -20.46 -7.32 -2.16
C VAL A 116 -21.80 -7.66 -1.51
N LYS A 117 -22.46 -8.73 -1.98
CA LYS A 117 -23.75 -9.22 -1.50
C LYS A 117 -23.57 -10.51 -0.70
N GLU A 118 -23.76 -10.46 0.59
CA GLU A 118 -23.61 -11.64 1.47
C GLU A 118 -24.65 -12.74 1.18
N SER A 119 -25.78 -12.37 0.59
CA SER A 119 -26.82 -13.35 0.16
C SER A 119 -26.35 -14.28 -0.97
N LEU A 120 -25.25 -13.95 -1.66
CA LEU A 120 -24.62 -14.77 -2.70
C LEU A 120 -23.47 -15.64 -2.20
N PHE A 121 -23.20 -15.65 -0.91
CA PHE A 121 -22.18 -16.51 -0.33
C PHE A 121 -22.65 -17.98 -0.29
N GLU A 122 -21.83 -18.85 -0.85
CA GLU A 122 -22.07 -20.29 -0.89
C GLU A 122 -21.21 -21.07 0.10
N LYS A 123 -20.11 -20.46 0.56
CA LYS A 123 -19.11 -21.06 1.45
C LYS A 123 -18.91 -20.23 2.70
N GLU A 124 -18.54 -20.92 3.78
CA GLU A 124 -18.22 -20.26 5.06
C GLU A 124 -16.97 -19.38 4.98
N GLU A 125 -16.01 -19.73 4.11
CA GLU A 125 -14.79 -19.00 3.87
C GLU A 125 -15.06 -17.63 3.24
N GLU A 126 -16.14 -17.47 2.45
CA GLU A 126 -16.58 -16.18 1.91
C GLU A 126 -17.02 -15.24 3.05
N LYS A 127 -17.76 -15.78 4.03
CA LYS A 127 -18.18 -15.02 5.22
C LYS A 127 -16.98 -14.63 6.08
N LYS A 128 -16.07 -15.58 6.37
CA LYS A 128 -14.87 -15.32 7.17
C LYS A 128 -14.00 -14.23 6.55
N LEU A 129 -13.80 -14.27 5.23
CA LEU A 129 -13.05 -13.26 4.51
C LEU A 129 -13.75 -11.90 4.58
N MET A 130 -15.07 -11.86 4.42
CA MET A 130 -15.82 -10.61 4.50
C MET A 130 -15.83 -10.02 5.91
N ASP A 131 -15.96 -10.85 6.93
CA ASP A 131 -15.87 -10.43 8.33
C ASP A 131 -14.48 -9.87 8.67
N PHE A 132 -13.43 -10.51 8.14
CA PHE A 132 -12.06 -10.00 8.26
C PHE A 132 -11.93 -8.62 7.61
N ILE A 133 -12.41 -8.45 6.37
CA ILE A 133 -12.36 -7.17 5.64
C ILE A 133 -13.06 -6.07 6.45
N LYS A 134 -14.30 -6.31 6.90
CA LYS A 134 -15.08 -5.33 7.70
C LYS A 134 -14.36 -4.95 8.99
N LYS A 135 -13.92 -5.95 9.75
CA LYS A 135 -13.21 -5.72 11.01
C LYS A 135 -11.93 -4.90 10.80
N PHE A 136 -11.24 -5.14 9.70
CA PHE A 136 -10.02 -4.42 9.38
C PHE A 136 -10.30 -2.99 8.93
N GLU A 137 -11.37 -2.74 8.15
CA GLU A 137 -11.84 -1.40 7.77
C GLU A 137 -12.19 -0.54 8.99
N ASP A 138 -12.77 -1.16 10.02
CA ASP A 138 -13.13 -0.48 11.27
C ASP A 138 -11.91 -0.14 12.14
N SER A 139 -10.76 -0.72 11.84
CA SER A 139 -9.52 -0.52 12.63
C SER A 139 -8.73 0.74 12.27
N LYS A 140 -9.40 1.85 11.93
CA LYS A 140 -8.78 3.08 11.39
C LYS A 140 -7.71 3.72 12.28
N GLU A 141 -7.82 3.58 13.59
CA GLU A 141 -6.92 4.23 14.56
C GLU A 141 -5.62 3.44 14.85
N LYS A 142 -5.47 2.25 14.28
CA LYS A 142 -4.27 1.43 14.51
C LYS A 142 -3.06 2.02 13.77
N SER A 143 -1.89 1.93 14.39
CA SER A 143 -0.61 2.27 13.75
C SER A 143 -0.33 1.37 12.53
N PHE A 144 0.54 1.83 11.63
CA PHE A 144 0.99 1.05 10.47
C PHE A 144 1.52 -0.33 10.86
N ASP A 145 2.38 -0.41 11.90
CA ASP A 145 2.93 -1.67 12.41
C ASP A 145 1.82 -2.64 12.86
N ASN A 146 0.87 -2.16 13.66
CA ASN A 146 -0.25 -3.00 14.12
C ASN A 146 -1.12 -3.50 12.98
N LYS A 147 -1.41 -2.66 11.99
CA LYS A 147 -2.18 -3.05 10.80
C LYS A 147 -1.46 -4.10 9.98
N THR A 148 -0.16 -3.90 9.73
CA THR A 148 0.64 -4.83 8.93
C THR A 148 0.77 -6.18 9.62
N ARG A 149 1.02 -6.21 10.93
CA ARG A 149 1.07 -7.46 11.72
C ARG A 149 -0.28 -8.18 11.76
N GLU A 150 -1.38 -7.44 11.92
CA GLU A 150 -2.74 -8.00 11.89
C GLU A 150 -3.05 -8.61 10.52
N LEU A 151 -2.67 -7.95 9.44
CA LEU A 151 -2.82 -8.46 8.09
C LEU A 151 -2.04 -9.78 7.90
N LEU A 152 -0.77 -9.82 8.32
CA LEU A 152 0.05 -11.04 8.25
C LEU A 152 -0.54 -12.18 9.08
N HIS A 153 -0.95 -11.90 10.31
CA HIS A 153 -1.55 -12.89 11.19
C HIS A 153 -2.83 -13.52 10.61
N ASN A 154 -3.63 -12.72 9.91
CA ASN A 154 -4.88 -13.17 9.29
C ASN A 154 -4.71 -13.65 7.82
N SER A 155 -3.49 -13.78 7.31
CA SER A 155 -3.24 -14.31 5.97
C SER A 155 -3.86 -15.70 5.74
N VAL A 156 -3.98 -16.48 6.80
CA VAL A 156 -4.65 -17.80 6.79
C VAL A 156 -6.10 -17.72 6.29
N VAL A 157 -6.85 -16.66 6.64
CA VAL A 157 -8.22 -16.46 6.18
C VAL A 157 -8.29 -16.29 4.67
N ILE A 158 -7.29 -15.60 4.10
CA ILE A 158 -7.18 -15.39 2.65
C ILE A 158 -6.79 -16.68 1.95
N ASP A 159 -5.85 -17.46 2.53
CA ASP A 159 -5.48 -18.77 2.01
C ASP A 159 -6.66 -19.73 2.02
N ASP A 160 -7.35 -19.87 3.15
CA ASP A 160 -8.52 -20.74 3.30
C ASP A 160 -9.60 -20.42 2.26
N PHE A 161 -9.79 -19.12 1.98
CA PHE A 161 -10.69 -18.68 0.92
C PHE A 161 -10.24 -19.21 -0.45
N PHE A 162 -8.96 -19.05 -0.80
CA PHE A 162 -8.45 -19.53 -2.08
C PHE A 162 -8.40 -21.04 -2.24
N ASP A 163 -8.28 -21.76 -1.14
CA ASP A 163 -8.23 -23.23 -1.14
C ASP A 163 -9.62 -23.85 -1.27
N ASN A 164 -10.66 -23.18 -0.76
CA ASN A 164 -12.00 -23.74 -0.68
C ASN A 164 -13.03 -23.07 -1.60
N VAL A 165 -12.73 -21.87 -2.13
CA VAL A 165 -13.67 -21.10 -2.97
C VAL A 165 -13.17 -21.00 -4.41
N MET A 166 -13.94 -21.55 -5.33
CA MET A 166 -13.67 -21.43 -6.76
C MET A 166 -14.11 -20.06 -7.27
N ILE A 167 -13.16 -19.18 -7.59
CA ILE A 167 -13.48 -17.80 -8.07
C ILE A 167 -14.30 -17.84 -9.36
N ASN A 168 -13.93 -18.68 -10.32
CA ASN A 168 -14.64 -18.86 -11.59
C ASN A 168 -15.84 -19.79 -11.41
N SER A 169 -16.90 -19.31 -10.73
CA SER A 169 -18.18 -20.02 -10.65
C SER A 169 -18.89 -20.02 -12.00
N GLU A 170 -19.68 -21.08 -12.29
CA GLU A 170 -20.58 -21.09 -13.46
C GLU A 170 -21.67 -20.02 -13.32
N ASN A 171 -22.10 -19.73 -12.09
CA ASN A 171 -23.02 -18.65 -11.79
C ASN A 171 -22.28 -17.31 -11.87
N GLN A 172 -22.62 -16.49 -12.88
CA GLN A 172 -21.96 -15.20 -13.14
C GLN A 172 -22.16 -14.18 -12.00
N GLU A 173 -23.29 -14.22 -11.28
CA GLU A 173 -23.54 -13.32 -10.15
C GLU A 173 -22.63 -13.69 -8.97
N VAL A 174 -22.46 -14.98 -8.68
CA VAL A 174 -21.56 -15.49 -7.65
C VAL A 174 -20.10 -15.17 -8.01
N LYS A 175 -19.70 -15.41 -9.28
CA LYS A 175 -18.36 -15.04 -9.77
C LYS A 175 -18.11 -13.55 -9.57
N HIS A 176 -19.01 -12.70 -10.03
CA HIS A 176 -18.87 -11.24 -9.91
C HIS A 176 -18.76 -10.82 -8.42
N ASN A 177 -19.58 -11.39 -7.55
CA ASN A 177 -19.56 -11.12 -6.12
C ASN A 177 -18.21 -11.47 -5.47
N ARG A 178 -17.60 -12.60 -5.84
CA ARG A 178 -16.27 -13.04 -5.38
C ARG A 178 -15.17 -12.07 -5.84
N LEU A 179 -15.26 -11.61 -7.09
CA LEU A 179 -14.33 -10.60 -7.64
C LEU A 179 -14.47 -9.25 -6.92
N GLU A 180 -15.70 -8.79 -6.63
CA GLU A 180 -15.94 -7.57 -5.84
C GLU A 180 -15.32 -7.67 -4.44
N MET A 181 -15.45 -8.83 -3.78
CA MET A 181 -14.85 -9.05 -2.47
C MET A 181 -13.31 -9.03 -2.52
N LEU A 182 -12.70 -9.65 -3.53
CA LEU A 182 -11.24 -9.59 -3.74
C LEU A 182 -10.75 -8.16 -4.06
N SER A 183 -11.51 -7.41 -4.86
CA SER A 183 -11.21 -6.00 -5.14
C SER A 183 -11.27 -5.15 -3.87
N ARG A 184 -12.25 -5.39 -3.00
CA ARG A 184 -12.37 -4.69 -1.72
C ARG A 184 -11.20 -5.01 -0.79
N LEU A 185 -10.82 -6.29 -0.71
CA LEU A 185 -9.63 -6.73 0.01
C LEU A 185 -8.37 -6.03 -0.53
N MET A 186 -8.18 -5.97 -1.85
CA MET A 186 -7.00 -5.36 -2.45
C MET A 186 -6.91 -3.87 -2.14
N LYS A 187 -8.03 -3.12 -2.27
CA LYS A 187 -8.07 -1.70 -1.89
C LYS A 187 -7.72 -1.47 -0.43
N LEU A 188 -8.20 -2.33 0.45
CA LEU A 188 -7.87 -2.26 1.87
C LEU A 188 -6.36 -2.40 2.09
N ILE A 189 -5.75 -3.38 1.45
CA ILE A 189 -4.32 -3.66 1.57
C ILE A 189 -3.49 -2.55 0.93
N ASP A 190 -3.84 -2.09 -0.28
CA ASP A 190 -3.18 -0.98 -0.96
C ASP A 190 -3.24 0.33 -0.15
N SER A 191 -4.20 0.47 0.77
CA SER A 191 -4.26 1.62 1.70
C SER A 191 -3.19 1.54 2.81
N ILE A 192 -2.55 0.40 2.99
CA ILE A 192 -1.55 0.15 4.04
C ILE A 192 -0.18 -0.02 3.40
N VAL A 193 -0.05 -0.97 2.49
CA VAL A 193 1.20 -1.35 1.83
C VAL A 193 0.94 -1.48 0.34
N SER A 194 1.76 -0.83 -0.50
CA SER A 194 1.76 -1.05 -1.95
C SER A 194 2.72 -2.18 -2.29
N ILE A 195 2.20 -3.30 -2.76
CA ILE A 195 2.99 -4.46 -3.18
C ILE A 195 2.80 -4.74 -4.67
#